data_dc399ef0fe9f3e166f30c2515c529311
#
_entry.id   dc399ef0fe9f3e166f30c2515c529311
#
_cell.length_a   1.000
_cell.length_b   1.000
_cell.length_c   1.000
_cell.angle_alpha   90.00
_cell.angle_beta   90.00
_cell.angle_gamma   90.00
#
_symmetry.space_group_name_H-M   'P 1'
#
loop_
_entity.id
_entity.type
_entity.pdbx_description
1 polymer ?
#
loop_
_entity_poly.entity_id
_entity_poly.type
_entity_poly.pdbx_seq_one_letter_code
_entity_poly.pdbx_strand_id
1 'polypeptide(L)'
;MALCTRNRITKALVAPALALGATIGLAAAPAQAAVWSSCDQWGNTTLNGYTLYNNIWGSGAGSQCVWANSGTNWGVWANHPNTGGIKSYPNSKKYVGKTIAGLSSLTSTYNVTVPSSGAYNTSYDIWDTDYDYETMLWVNYNGAVGALGTSQGTLTLNGNTWTVYKGNNGANDVFSFLRTSDSTSGTINILPIMRWIANTKGWMSSAETIGDVQFGFEITSSAGGLDFVANNLTVSSS
;
A
#
# COMPACT_ATOMS: atom_id res chain seq x y z
N MET A 1 -49.52 -81.24 -31.52
CA MET A 1 -49.15 -81.51 -30.16
C MET A 1 -47.80 -80.81 -29.88
N ALA A 2 -47.80 -79.64 -29.32
CA ALA A 2 -46.58 -78.96 -28.90
C ALA A 2 -46.91 -78.15 -27.68
N LEU A 3 -46.28 -78.49 -26.55
CA LEU A 3 -46.43 -77.83 -25.23
C LEU A 3 -45.68 -76.51 -25.22
N CYS A 4 -46.39 -75.50 -24.80
CA CYS A 4 -45.87 -74.18 -24.59
C CYS A 4 -45.40 -74.03 -23.12
N THR A 5 -44.10 -73.92 -22.93
CA THR A 5 -43.50 -73.66 -21.60
C THR A 5 -43.34 -72.15 -21.40
N ARG A 6 -44.02 -71.57 -20.38
CA ARG A 6 -43.93 -70.19 -20.02
C ARG A 6 -42.68 -69.95 -19.14
N ASN A 7 -41.75 -69.15 -19.63
CA ASN A 7 -40.64 -68.64 -18.84
C ASN A 7 -41.12 -67.42 -18.01
N ARG A 8 -41.01 -67.50 -16.69
CA ARG A 8 -41.24 -66.40 -15.79
C ARG A 8 -39.94 -65.54 -15.64
N ILE A 9 -39.99 -64.33 -16.12
CA ILE A 9 -38.91 -63.37 -15.91
C ILE A 9 -39.13 -62.66 -14.60
N THR A 10 -38.27 -62.92 -13.62
CA THR A 10 -38.21 -62.21 -12.35
C THR A 10 -37.48 -60.89 -12.58
N LYS A 11 -38.19 -59.79 -12.43
CA LYS A 11 -37.60 -58.45 -12.45
C LYS A 11 -36.98 -58.15 -11.08
N ALA A 12 -35.65 -58.05 -11.01
CA ALA A 12 -34.94 -57.52 -9.88
C ALA A 12 -35.10 -56.00 -9.85
N LEU A 13 -35.68 -55.46 -8.79
CA LEU A 13 -35.73 -54.03 -8.47
C LEU A 13 -34.37 -53.61 -7.92
N VAL A 14 -33.62 -52.82 -8.67
CA VAL A 14 -32.44 -52.13 -8.20
C VAL A 14 -32.90 -50.81 -7.58
N ALA A 15 -32.80 -50.67 -6.27
CA ALA A 15 -33.03 -49.38 -5.58
C ALA A 15 -31.81 -48.49 -5.77
N PRO A 16 -31.97 -47.19 -6.15
CA PRO A 16 -30.85 -46.26 -6.15
C PRO A 16 -30.48 -45.89 -4.72
N ALA A 17 -29.21 -46.11 -4.32
CA ALA A 17 -28.64 -45.59 -3.11
C ALA A 17 -28.45 -44.06 -3.24
N LEU A 18 -29.23 -43.25 -2.54
CA LEU A 18 -28.96 -41.82 -2.36
C LEU A 18 -27.69 -41.65 -1.51
N ALA A 19 -26.59 -41.27 -2.12
CA ALA A 19 -25.44 -40.78 -1.41
C ALA A 19 -25.75 -39.34 -0.88
N LEU A 20 -26.05 -39.18 0.40
CA LEU A 20 -26.05 -37.86 1.04
C LEU A 20 -24.60 -37.37 1.09
N GLY A 21 -24.25 -36.49 0.17
CA GLY A 21 -23.00 -35.71 0.26
C GLY A 21 -23.13 -34.69 1.38
N ALA A 22 -22.52 -34.94 2.53
CA ALA A 22 -22.36 -33.94 3.56
C ALA A 22 -21.39 -32.86 3.05
N THR A 23 -21.91 -31.71 2.58
CA THR A 23 -21.10 -30.50 2.36
C THR A 23 -20.69 -29.99 3.73
N ILE A 24 -19.44 -30.22 4.10
CA ILE A 24 -18.82 -29.53 5.23
C ILE A 24 -18.66 -28.08 4.77
N GLY A 25 -19.61 -27.23 5.15
CA GLY A 25 -19.48 -25.80 5.00
C GLY A 25 -18.29 -25.34 5.87
N LEU A 26 -17.17 -24.96 5.24
CA LEU A 26 -16.13 -24.21 5.91
C LEU A 26 -16.78 -22.92 6.37
N ALA A 27 -17.14 -22.83 7.66
CA ALA A 27 -17.52 -21.57 8.25
C ALA A 27 -16.30 -20.64 8.12
N ALA A 28 -16.44 -19.57 7.34
CA ALA A 28 -15.43 -18.52 7.32
C ALA A 28 -15.25 -18.04 8.77
N ALA A 29 -14.01 -18.07 9.27
CA ALA A 29 -13.72 -17.49 10.56
C ALA A 29 -14.24 -16.06 10.58
N PRO A 30 -14.89 -15.58 11.66
CA PRO A 30 -15.37 -14.22 11.74
C PRO A 30 -14.18 -13.28 11.49
N ALA A 31 -14.35 -12.33 10.57
CA ALA A 31 -13.35 -11.30 10.35
C ALA A 31 -13.13 -10.59 11.69
N GLN A 32 -11.91 -10.60 12.19
CA GLN A 32 -11.58 -9.94 13.44
C GLN A 32 -11.79 -8.45 13.24
N ALA A 33 -12.60 -7.83 14.12
CA ALA A 33 -12.81 -6.40 14.08
C ALA A 33 -11.46 -5.67 14.24
N ALA A 34 -11.25 -4.62 13.46
CA ALA A 34 -10.07 -3.77 13.58
C ALA A 34 -9.93 -3.25 15.02
N VAL A 35 -8.71 -3.17 15.53
CA VAL A 35 -8.45 -2.67 16.89
C VAL A 35 -8.66 -1.15 16.99
N TRP A 36 -8.63 -0.47 15.86
CA TRP A 36 -8.90 0.96 15.74
C TRP A 36 -9.43 1.32 14.36
N SER A 37 -10.30 2.33 14.30
CA SER A 37 -10.74 2.93 13.05
C SER A 37 -11.15 4.38 13.26
N SER A 38 -11.05 5.20 12.20
CA SER A 38 -11.52 6.58 12.19
C SER A 38 -11.90 7.03 10.78
N CYS A 39 -12.96 7.82 10.70
CA CYS A 39 -13.34 8.56 9.49
C CYS A 39 -13.06 10.07 9.64
N ASP A 40 -12.49 10.49 10.76
CA ASP A 40 -12.13 11.89 10.97
C ASP A 40 -10.99 12.28 10.04
N GLN A 41 -11.05 13.48 9.48
CA GLN A 41 -10.08 14.01 8.52
C GLN A 41 -8.63 13.84 9.00
N TRP A 42 -8.36 14.11 10.27
CA TRP A 42 -7.05 14.03 10.90
C TRP A 42 -6.96 12.90 11.94
N GLY A 43 -7.89 11.94 11.86
CA GLY A 43 -7.91 10.78 12.73
C GLY A 43 -6.57 10.05 12.72
N ASN A 44 -6.04 9.76 13.90
CA ASN A 44 -4.76 9.07 14.04
C ASN A 44 -4.69 8.21 15.29
N THR A 45 -3.77 7.26 15.29
CA THR A 45 -3.46 6.40 16.44
C THR A 45 -2.04 5.89 16.38
N THR A 46 -1.46 5.56 17.53
CA THR A 46 -0.14 4.93 17.59
C THR A 46 -0.27 3.48 18.05
N LEU A 47 0.20 2.57 17.22
CA LEU A 47 0.16 1.12 17.45
C LEU A 47 1.53 0.52 17.14
N ASN A 48 2.11 -0.22 18.09
CA ASN A 48 3.37 -0.94 17.92
C ASN A 48 4.54 -0.07 17.43
N GLY A 49 4.61 1.20 17.87
CA GLY A 49 5.66 2.15 17.49
C GLY A 49 5.52 2.74 16.09
N TYR A 50 4.35 2.61 15.47
CA TYR A 50 3.95 3.29 14.26
C TYR A 50 2.76 4.20 14.55
N THR A 51 2.71 5.36 13.90
CA THR A 51 1.54 6.26 13.97
C THR A 51 0.81 6.22 12.63
N LEU A 52 -0.46 5.83 12.67
CA LEU A 52 -1.36 5.84 11.51
C LEU A 52 -2.10 7.15 11.43
N TYR A 53 -2.32 7.63 10.21
CA TYR A 53 -3.11 8.82 9.92
C TYR A 53 -4.13 8.56 8.81
N ASN A 54 -5.34 9.12 8.97
CA ASN A 54 -6.33 9.17 7.90
C ASN A 54 -5.96 10.24 6.85
N ASN A 55 -5.42 11.36 7.28
CA ASN A 55 -4.73 12.39 6.49
C ASN A 55 -5.47 12.82 5.22
N ILE A 56 -6.69 13.35 5.35
CA ILE A 56 -7.49 13.90 4.27
C ILE A 56 -7.22 15.40 4.19
N TRP A 57 -6.39 15.85 3.25
CA TRP A 57 -5.97 17.26 3.16
C TRP A 57 -6.35 17.95 1.86
N GLY A 58 -6.67 17.20 0.81
CA GLY A 58 -6.91 17.76 -0.51
C GLY A 58 -8.28 18.40 -0.67
N SER A 59 -8.32 19.46 -1.48
CA SER A 59 -9.57 20.14 -1.81
C SER A 59 -10.54 19.23 -2.55
N GLY A 60 -11.83 19.27 -2.16
CA GLY A 60 -12.88 18.47 -2.77
C GLY A 60 -12.76 16.96 -2.46
N ALA A 61 -12.07 16.58 -1.38
CA ALA A 61 -12.04 15.21 -0.91
C ALA A 61 -13.44 14.71 -0.56
N GLY A 62 -13.71 13.45 -0.83
CA GLY A 62 -14.91 12.73 -0.42
C GLY A 62 -14.69 11.97 0.89
N SER A 63 -15.58 11.02 1.16
CA SER A 63 -15.51 10.21 2.38
C SER A 63 -14.32 9.26 2.39
N GLN A 64 -13.69 9.12 3.55
CA GLN A 64 -12.60 8.18 3.77
C GLN A 64 -12.60 7.70 5.21
N CYS A 65 -12.38 6.41 5.41
CA CYS A 65 -12.22 5.80 6.73
C CYS A 65 -11.02 4.87 6.73
N VAL A 66 -10.12 5.07 7.69
CA VAL A 66 -8.97 4.21 7.95
C VAL A 66 -9.31 3.22 9.07
N TRP A 67 -8.78 2.01 8.97
CA TRP A 67 -8.85 0.97 10.00
C TRP A 67 -7.49 0.33 10.21
N ALA A 68 -7.24 -0.22 11.40
CA ALA A 68 -5.99 -0.89 11.74
C ALA A 68 -6.19 -2.11 12.62
N ASN A 69 -5.47 -3.19 12.31
CA ASN A 69 -5.21 -4.32 13.20
C ASN A 69 -3.91 -4.12 13.98
N SER A 70 -2.96 -3.36 13.41
CA SER A 70 -1.70 -2.96 14.03
C SER A 70 -1.12 -1.77 13.26
N GLY A 71 0.00 -1.20 13.73
CA GLY A 71 0.71 -0.14 13.00
C GLY A 71 1.31 -0.59 11.66
N THR A 72 1.36 -1.91 11.42
CA THR A 72 1.94 -2.53 10.22
C THR A 72 0.93 -3.31 9.37
N ASN A 73 -0.31 -3.44 9.86
CA ASN A 73 -1.43 -4.06 9.13
C ASN A 73 -2.67 -3.18 9.29
N TRP A 74 -3.02 -2.49 8.22
CA TRP A 74 -4.08 -1.48 8.20
C TRP A 74 -4.62 -1.29 6.79
N GLY A 75 -5.69 -0.56 6.66
CA GLY A 75 -6.26 -0.24 5.36
C GLY A 75 -7.15 0.98 5.41
N VAL A 76 -7.58 1.43 4.24
CA VAL A 76 -8.46 2.56 4.05
C VAL A 76 -9.48 2.26 2.97
N TRP A 77 -10.74 2.58 3.25
CA TRP A 77 -11.76 2.75 2.24
C TRP A 77 -11.91 4.24 1.93
N ALA A 78 -11.89 4.59 0.64
CA ALA A 78 -12.02 5.97 0.21
C ALA A 78 -12.96 6.09 -0.99
N ASN A 79 -13.75 7.18 -1.03
CA ASN A 79 -14.62 7.53 -2.16
C ASN A 79 -14.39 9.00 -2.53
N HIS A 80 -13.25 9.26 -3.17
CA HIS A 80 -12.88 10.59 -3.62
C HIS A 80 -13.28 10.80 -5.08
N PRO A 81 -13.93 11.94 -5.42
CA PRO A 81 -14.36 12.24 -6.78
C PRO A 81 -13.15 12.45 -7.70
N ASN A 82 -13.33 12.13 -9.00
CA ASN A 82 -12.31 12.39 -10.02
C ASN A 82 -12.36 13.86 -10.49
N THR A 83 -11.87 14.76 -9.66
CA THR A 83 -11.85 16.21 -9.93
C THR A 83 -10.44 16.79 -10.04
N GLY A 84 -9.43 15.91 -10.16
CA GLY A 84 -8.02 16.29 -10.16
C GLY A 84 -7.50 16.65 -8.77
N GLY A 85 -6.17 16.72 -8.66
CA GLY A 85 -5.45 16.98 -7.40
C GLY A 85 -5.55 15.84 -6.37
N ILE A 86 -4.53 15.72 -5.56
CA ILE A 86 -4.44 14.73 -4.49
C ILE A 86 -5.49 15.06 -3.42
N LYS A 87 -6.19 14.05 -2.91
CA LYS A 87 -7.26 14.18 -1.90
C LYS A 87 -6.79 13.81 -0.50
N SER A 88 -5.94 12.80 -0.40
CA SER A 88 -5.49 12.28 0.88
C SER A 88 -4.18 11.51 0.73
N TYR A 89 -3.50 11.33 1.87
CA TYR A 89 -2.39 10.39 1.98
C TYR A 89 -2.51 9.63 3.31
N PRO A 90 -3.48 8.69 3.44
CA PRO A 90 -3.53 7.78 4.58
C PRO A 90 -2.23 6.98 4.63
N ASN A 91 -1.58 6.99 5.79
CA ASN A 91 -0.25 6.41 5.95
C ASN A 91 0.01 5.87 7.35
N SER A 92 1.01 5.00 7.43
CA SER A 92 1.63 4.58 8.68
C SER A 92 3.07 5.05 8.68
N LYS A 93 3.48 5.76 9.72
CA LYS A 93 4.81 6.34 9.84
C LYS A 93 5.59 5.81 11.03
N LYS A 94 6.91 5.73 10.84
CA LYS A 94 7.88 5.42 11.89
C LYS A 94 8.96 6.48 11.95
N TYR A 95 9.20 7.00 13.14
CA TYR A 95 10.28 7.96 13.39
C TYR A 95 11.64 7.26 13.41
N VAL A 96 12.65 7.84 12.77
CA VAL A 96 14.03 7.35 12.66
C VAL A 96 14.99 8.12 13.55
N GLY A 97 15.03 9.46 13.43
CA GLY A 97 15.81 10.36 14.29
C GLY A 97 17.33 10.20 14.14
N LYS A 98 17.82 9.84 12.96
CA LYS A 98 19.26 9.68 12.67
C LYS A 98 19.64 10.42 11.40
N THR A 99 20.87 10.95 11.37
CA THR A 99 21.39 11.58 10.15
C THR A 99 21.66 10.55 9.06
N ILE A 100 21.57 10.96 7.79
CA ILE A 100 21.88 10.09 6.62
C ILE A 100 23.32 9.54 6.74
N ALA A 101 24.25 10.37 7.17
CA ALA A 101 25.66 9.95 7.40
C ALA A 101 25.79 8.97 8.56
N GLY A 102 25.01 9.14 9.63
CA GLY A 102 25.09 8.34 10.85
C GLY A 102 24.38 6.97 10.76
N LEU A 103 23.52 6.77 9.77
CA LEU A 103 22.85 5.49 9.55
C LEU A 103 23.82 4.45 8.96
N SER A 104 23.79 3.23 9.45
CA SER A 104 24.44 2.06 8.81
C SER A 104 23.47 1.28 7.94
N SER A 105 22.18 1.30 8.27
CA SER A 105 21.10 0.76 7.43
C SER A 105 19.79 1.53 7.61
N LEU A 106 18.97 1.56 6.56
CA LEU A 106 17.56 1.96 6.59
C LEU A 106 16.85 1.16 5.53
N THR A 107 16.02 0.21 5.96
CA THR A 107 15.30 -0.74 5.09
C THR A 107 13.84 -0.81 5.46
N SER A 108 12.99 -1.13 4.49
CA SER A 108 11.58 -1.38 4.72
C SER A 108 11.10 -2.54 3.87
N THR A 109 10.22 -3.37 4.43
CA THR A 109 9.43 -4.35 3.66
C THR A 109 7.99 -3.90 3.60
N TYR A 110 7.33 -4.18 2.48
CA TYR A 110 5.91 -3.88 2.30
C TYR A 110 5.20 -5.03 1.56
N ASN A 111 3.91 -5.14 1.82
CA ASN A 111 2.96 -5.96 1.06
C ASN A 111 1.62 -5.24 1.09
N VAL A 112 1.05 -4.97 -0.09
CA VAL A 112 -0.20 -4.23 -0.22
C VAL A 112 -1.18 -4.96 -1.13
N THR A 113 -2.47 -4.71 -0.90
CA THR A 113 -3.56 -4.98 -1.83
C THR A 113 -4.11 -3.63 -2.26
N VAL A 114 -4.10 -3.37 -3.57
CA VAL A 114 -4.56 -2.11 -4.15
C VAL A 114 -5.57 -2.37 -5.27
N PRO A 115 -6.51 -1.44 -5.51
CA PRO A 115 -7.51 -1.60 -6.56
C PRO A 115 -6.87 -1.50 -7.96
N SER A 116 -7.53 -2.10 -8.96
CA SER A 116 -7.14 -1.98 -10.38
C SER A 116 -7.70 -0.75 -11.07
N SER A 117 -8.41 0.12 -10.35
CA SER A 117 -9.05 1.35 -10.85
C SER A 117 -8.76 2.51 -9.92
N GLY A 118 -9.17 3.72 -10.32
CA GLY A 118 -8.89 4.94 -9.59
C GLY A 118 -7.60 5.62 -10.07
N ALA A 119 -7.19 6.67 -9.36
CA ALA A 119 -5.95 7.39 -9.58
C ALA A 119 -5.24 7.56 -8.24
N TYR A 120 -4.11 6.89 -8.08
CA TYR A 120 -3.36 6.84 -6.82
C TYR A 120 -1.92 6.41 -7.05
N ASN A 121 -1.07 6.64 -6.05
CA ASN A 121 0.19 5.94 -5.89
C ASN A 121 0.28 5.27 -4.51
N THR A 122 1.10 4.21 -4.44
CA THR A 122 1.54 3.58 -3.20
C THR A 122 3.00 3.97 -3.01
N SER A 123 3.29 4.73 -1.98
CA SER A 123 4.61 5.32 -1.80
C SER A 123 5.10 5.31 -0.36
N TYR A 124 6.41 5.29 -0.26
CA TYR A 124 7.08 5.88 0.90
C TYR A 124 7.10 7.39 0.71
N ASP A 125 7.01 8.09 1.83
CA ASP A 125 7.18 9.52 1.95
C ASP A 125 8.11 9.79 3.14
N ILE A 126 9.34 10.19 2.84
CA ILE A 126 10.44 10.26 3.78
C ILE A 126 10.78 11.72 3.98
N TRP A 127 10.64 12.17 5.22
CA TRP A 127 10.87 13.54 5.62
C TRP A 127 12.11 13.67 6.50
N ASP A 128 12.82 14.77 6.36
CA ASP A 128 13.76 15.23 7.36
C ASP A 128 13.01 15.83 8.57
N THR A 129 13.74 16.16 9.64
CA THR A 129 13.13 16.68 10.89
C THR A 129 12.57 18.08 10.75
N ASP A 130 13.08 18.86 9.81
CA ASP A 130 12.72 20.27 9.62
C ASP A 130 11.68 20.45 8.51
N TYR A 131 11.32 19.37 7.80
CA TYR A 131 10.38 19.34 6.68
C TYR A 131 10.80 20.18 5.46
N ASP A 132 12.11 20.35 5.27
CA ASP A 132 12.69 21.03 4.12
C ASP A 132 12.80 20.12 2.91
N TYR A 133 12.89 18.80 3.12
CA TYR A 133 13.08 17.77 2.09
C TYR A 133 12.06 16.63 2.20
N GLU A 134 11.38 16.38 1.09
CA GLU A 134 10.47 15.27 0.90
C GLU A 134 11.06 14.27 -0.11
N THR A 135 11.24 13.02 0.26
CA THR A 135 11.67 11.96 -0.66
C THR A 135 10.57 10.93 -0.81
N MET A 136 9.97 10.87 -1.99
CA MET A 136 8.91 9.91 -2.32
C MET A 136 9.48 8.72 -3.10
N LEU A 137 9.14 7.49 -2.67
CA LEU A 137 9.46 6.27 -3.41
C LEU A 137 8.15 5.58 -3.82
N TRP A 138 7.72 5.79 -5.06
CA TRP A 138 6.50 5.20 -5.60
C TRP A 138 6.76 3.76 -6.04
N VAL A 139 6.21 2.79 -5.32
CA VAL A 139 6.42 1.36 -5.59
C VAL A 139 5.35 0.77 -6.49
N ASN A 140 4.18 1.42 -6.56
CA ASN A 140 3.04 1.09 -7.41
C ASN A 140 2.24 2.37 -7.66
N TYR A 141 1.64 2.50 -8.86
CA TYR A 141 0.73 3.62 -9.16
C TYR A 141 -0.24 3.24 -10.26
N ASN A 142 -1.41 3.90 -10.27
CA ASN A 142 -2.47 3.66 -11.24
C ASN A 142 -3.17 4.95 -11.63
N GLY A 143 -3.63 5.01 -12.88
CA GLY A 143 -4.43 6.13 -13.39
C GLY A 143 -3.62 7.40 -13.65
N ALA A 144 -4.33 8.53 -13.68
CA ALA A 144 -3.75 9.83 -14.03
C ALA A 144 -3.07 10.46 -12.80
N VAL A 145 -1.87 10.01 -12.48
CA VAL A 145 -1.00 10.56 -11.43
C VAL A 145 0.37 10.88 -12.01
N GLY A 146 1.09 11.79 -11.39
CA GLY A 146 2.42 12.20 -11.85
C GLY A 146 3.22 12.89 -10.75
N ALA A 147 4.53 12.71 -10.78
CA ALA A 147 5.44 13.33 -9.83
C ALA A 147 5.59 14.83 -10.07
N LEU A 148 5.85 15.55 -9.00
CA LEU A 148 6.12 16.98 -9.04
C LEU A 148 7.50 17.26 -9.68
N GLY A 149 7.58 18.29 -10.51
CA GLY A 149 8.82 18.82 -11.07
C GLY A 149 9.24 18.21 -12.38
N THR A 150 10.55 18.10 -12.62
CA THR A 150 11.13 17.68 -13.89
C THR A 150 11.91 16.38 -13.75
N SER A 151 11.83 15.53 -14.79
CA SER A 151 12.58 14.27 -14.83
C SER A 151 14.09 14.53 -14.84
N GLN A 152 14.79 13.77 -14.03
CA GLN A 152 16.25 13.74 -13.89
C GLN A 152 16.85 12.49 -14.55
N GLY A 153 16.05 11.76 -15.33
CA GLY A 153 16.44 10.50 -15.96
C GLY A 153 16.13 9.27 -15.11
N THR A 154 16.80 8.16 -15.41
CA THR A 154 16.62 6.88 -14.72
C THR A 154 17.79 6.58 -13.81
N LEU A 155 17.51 5.89 -12.69
CA LEU A 155 18.49 5.38 -11.74
C LEU A 155 18.21 3.91 -11.47
N THR A 156 19.21 3.05 -11.65
CA THR A 156 19.14 1.67 -11.16
C THR A 156 19.95 1.57 -9.89
N LEU A 157 19.31 1.19 -8.79
CA LEU A 157 19.93 1.10 -7.49
C LEU A 157 19.31 -0.06 -6.69
N ASN A 158 20.15 -0.92 -6.12
CA ASN A 158 19.73 -2.08 -5.31
C ASN A 158 18.69 -2.99 -6.01
N GLY A 159 18.88 -3.25 -7.30
CA GLY A 159 18.00 -4.12 -8.07
C GLY A 159 16.67 -3.50 -8.51
N ASN A 160 16.42 -2.24 -8.20
CA ASN A 160 15.25 -1.50 -8.66
C ASN A 160 15.67 -0.38 -9.64
N THR A 161 14.86 -0.18 -10.67
CA THR A 161 15.03 0.94 -11.61
C THR A 161 13.92 1.95 -11.38
N TRP A 162 14.31 3.22 -11.30
CA TRP A 162 13.45 4.34 -10.98
C TRP A 162 13.55 5.43 -12.05
N THR A 163 12.44 6.05 -12.40
CA THR A 163 12.44 7.37 -13.05
C THR A 163 12.47 8.41 -11.93
N VAL A 164 13.48 9.28 -11.95
CA VAL A 164 13.70 10.25 -10.88
C VAL A 164 13.17 11.61 -11.31
N TYR A 165 12.47 12.30 -10.40
CA TYR A 165 11.99 13.66 -10.56
C TYR A 165 12.53 14.53 -9.43
N LYS A 166 12.77 15.83 -9.74
CA LYS A 166 13.05 16.86 -8.76
C LYS A 166 12.09 18.02 -8.95
N GLY A 167 11.42 18.41 -7.90
CA GLY A 167 10.51 19.55 -7.86
C GLY A 167 10.62 20.33 -6.56
N ASN A 168 9.84 21.39 -6.44
CA ASN A 168 9.63 22.16 -5.21
C ASN A 168 8.15 22.56 -5.18
N ASN A 169 7.48 22.35 -4.06
CA ASN A 169 6.04 22.63 -3.91
C ASN A 169 5.77 24.05 -3.36
N GLY A 170 6.80 24.86 -3.20
CA GLY A 170 6.73 26.21 -2.61
C GLY A 170 7.05 26.24 -1.11
N ALA A 171 7.13 25.08 -0.45
CA ALA A 171 7.52 24.93 0.96
C ALA A 171 8.79 24.09 1.11
N ASN A 172 8.91 22.99 0.37
CA ASN A 172 10.02 22.05 0.46
C ASN A 172 10.45 21.52 -0.92
N ASP A 173 11.70 21.05 -1.00
CA ASP A 173 12.19 20.32 -2.16
C ASP A 173 11.66 18.88 -2.15
N VAL A 174 11.19 18.42 -3.32
CA VAL A 174 10.58 17.08 -3.48
C VAL A 174 11.39 16.25 -4.47
N PHE A 175 11.83 15.08 -4.02
CA PHE A 175 12.58 14.10 -4.81
C PHE A 175 11.74 12.84 -4.98
N SER A 176 11.16 12.63 -6.17
CA SER A 176 10.29 11.49 -6.41
C SER A 176 10.98 10.43 -7.26
N PHE A 177 10.94 9.19 -6.80
CA PHE A 177 11.48 8.01 -7.45
C PHE A 177 10.32 7.10 -7.82
N LEU A 178 9.96 7.08 -9.10
CA LEU A 178 8.88 6.25 -9.62
C LEU A 178 9.47 4.95 -10.14
N ARG A 179 9.07 3.84 -9.54
CA ARG A 179 9.53 2.52 -9.96
C ARG A 179 9.08 2.25 -11.41
N THR A 180 9.98 1.81 -12.28
CA THR A 180 9.66 1.53 -13.69
C THR A 180 8.88 0.22 -13.88
N SER A 181 8.75 -0.58 -12.82
CA SER A 181 7.96 -1.81 -12.79
C SER A 181 7.20 -1.85 -11.47
N ASP A 182 5.90 -1.71 -11.54
CA ASP A 182 5.00 -1.72 -10.37
C ASP A 182 5.16 -2.99 -9.54
N SER A 183 5.06 -2.84 -8.23
CA SER A 183 5.12 -3.96 -7.31
C SER A 183 4.20 -3.74 -6.11
N THR A 184 3.50 -4.78 -5.73
CA THR A 184 2.63 -4.79 -4.54
C THR A 184 3.31 -5.39 -3.31
N SER A 185 4.56 -5.86 -3.46
CA SER A 185 5.33 -6.37 -2.32
C SER A 185 6.83 -6.31 -2.60
N GLY A 186 7.62 -6.20 -1.55
CA GLY A 186 9.07 -6.21 -1.68
C GLY A 186 9.80 -5.63 -0.48
N THR A 187 11.12 -5.53 -0.64
CA THR A 187 12.02 -4.85 0.30
C THR A 187 12.68 -3.69 -0.41
N ILE A 188 12.64 -2.51 0.19
CA ILE A 188 13.34 -1.31 -0.27
C ILE A 188 14.50 -1.03 0.68
N ASN A 189 15.71 -0.94 0.11
CA ASN A 189 16.85 -0.39 0.83
C ASN A 189 16.86 1.13 0.62
N ILE A 190 16.33 1.86 1.59
CA ILE A 190 16.09 3.31 1.53
C ILE A 190 17.41 4.09 1.63
N LEU A 191 18.32 3.68 2.52
CA LEU A 191 19.54 4.43 2.79
C LEU A 191 20.40 4.73 1.56
N PRO A 192 20.64 3.79 0.62
CA PRO A 192 21.38 4.09 -0.60
C PRO A 192 20.72 5.15 -1.47
N ILE A 193 19.38 5.24 -1.48
CA ILE A 193 18.64 6.30 -2.21
C ILE A 193 18.91 7.65 -1.54
N MET A 194 18.76 7.75 -0.22
CA MET A 194 19.05 8.96 0.53
C MET A 194 20.50 9.41 0.34
N ARG A 195 21.47 8.47 0.38
CA ARG A 195 22.87 8.76 0.11
C ARG A 195 23.15 9.18 -1.34
N TRP A 196 22.43 8.63 -2.30
CA TRP A 196 22.52 9.06 -3.70
C TRP A 196 22.04 10.52 -3.85
N ILE A 197 20.92 10.90 -3.23
CA ILE A 197 20.41 12.27 -3.23
C ILE A 197 21.45 13.21 -2.59
N ALA A 198 22.01 12.84 -1.44
CA ALA A 198 22.94 13.68 -0.70
C ALA A 198 24.34 13.72 -1.34
N ASN A 199 24.96 12.56 -1.54
CA ASN A 199 26.38 12.48 -1.86
C ASN A 199 26.68 12.49 -3.36
N THR A 200 25.75 11.98 -4.19
CA THR A 200 25.92 11.93 -5.65
C THR A 200 25.34 13.15 -6.33
N LYS A 201 24.15 13.57 -5.91
CA LYS A 201 23.45 14.72 -6.50
C LYS A 201 23.72 16.03 -5.76
N GLY A 202 24.04 15.99 -4.49
CA GLY A 202 24.22 17.18 -3.67
C GLY A 202 22.92 18.01 -3.53
N TRP A 203 21.77 17.33 -3.58
CA TRP A 203 20.46 17.99 -3.48
C TRP A 203 20.03 18.27 -2.03
N MET A 204 20.63 17.57 -1.09
CA MET A 204 20.52 17.80 0.35
C MET A 204 21.85 17.47 1.01
N SER A 205 22.01 17.81 2.28
CA SER A 205 23.19 17.44 3.07
C SER A 205 23.07 16.01 3.60
N SER A 206 24.19 15.27 3.70
CA SER A 206 24.20 14.00 4.43
C SER A 206 24.13 14.17 5.96
N ALA A 207 24.26 15.42 6.46
CA ALA A 207 24.02 15.76 7.86
C ALA A 207 22.53 15.90 8.19
N GLU A 208 21.64 15.94 7.19
CA GLU A 208 20.20 15.97 7.42
C GLU A 208 19.75 14.75 8.22
N THR A 209 18.86 15.02 9.18
CA THR A 209 18.28 13.99 10.04
C THR A 209 16.99 13.49 9.45
N ILE A 210 16.91 12.20 9.13
CA ILE A 210 15.66 11.56 8.72
C ILE A 210 14.72 11.56 9.92
N GLY A 211 13.60 12.24 9.81
CA GLY A 211 12.53 12.29 10.79
C GLY A 211 11.62 11.10 10.67
N ASP A 212 10.71 11.15 9.72
CA ASP A 212 9.69 10.13 9.50
C ASP A 212 9.93 9.33 8.21
N VAL A 213 9.76 8.01 8.29
CA VAL A 213 9.52 7.16 7.14
C VAL A 213 8.05 6.79 7.16
N GLN A 214 7.28 7.40 6.30
CA GLN A 214 5.85 7.15 6.09
C GLN A 214 5.68 6.16 4.95
N PHE A 215 4.61 5.37 4.98
CA PHE A 215 4.21 4.49 3.87
C PHE A 215 2.69 4.48 3.77
N GLY A 216 2.18 4.70 2.57
CA GLY A 216 0.74 4.78 2.38
C GLY A 216 0.30 4.91 0.94
N PHE A 217 -0.91 5.44 0.79
CA PHE A 217 -1.60 5.57 -0.49
C PHE A 217 -1.93 7.04 -0.73
N GLU A 218 -1.25 7.67 -1.69
CA GLU A 218 -1.61 9.02 -2.11
C GLU A 218 -2.75 8.92 -3.13
N ILE A 219 -3.95 9.30 -2.71
CA ILE A 219 -5.17 9.08 -3.47
C ILE A 219 -5.62 10.38 -4.15
N THR A 220 -5.63 10.38 -5.48
CA THR A 220 -6.20 11.45 -6.31
C THR A 220 -7.68 11.20 -6.62
N SER A 221 -8.07 9.95 -6.89
CA SER A 221 -9.46 9.56 -7.13
C SER A 221 -9.69 8.10 -6.77
N SER A 222 -10.79 7.87 -6.06
CA SER A 222 -11.33 6.55 -5.72
C SER A 222 -12.86 6.52 -5.89
N ALA A 223 -13.34 7.18 -6.95
CA ALA A 223 -14.76 7.33 -7.23
C ALA A 223 -15.48 5.98 -7.29
N GLY A 224 -16.60 5.88 -6.57
CA GLY A 224 -17.37 4.65 -6.41
C GLY A 224 -17.01 3.85 -5.16
N GLY A 225 -15.98 4.27 -4.42
CA GLY A 225 -15.50 3.59 -3.22
C GLY A 225 -14.49 2.49 -3.54
N LEU A 226 -13.25 2.67 -3.10
CA LEU A 226 -12.14 1.73 -3.32
C LEU A 226 -11.44 1.42 -2.00
N ASP A 227 -10.96 0.18 -1.87
CA ASP A 227 -10.20 -0.29 -0.72
C ASP A 227 -8.71 -0.39 -1.04
N PHE A 228 -7.89 0.07 -0.10
CA PHE A 228 -6.44 -0.04 -0.12
C PHE A 228 -5.97 -0.67 1.19
N VAL A 229 -5.13 -1.68 1.12
CA VAL A 229 -4.69 -2.42 2.30
C VAL A 229 -3.16 -2.55 2.33
N ALA A 230 -2.57 -2.16 3.44
CA ALA A 230 -1.20 -2.53 3.81
C ALA A 230 -1.28 -3.83 4.64
N ASN A 231 -1.03 -4.96 3.98
CA ASN A 231 -1.05 -6.28 4.61
C ASN A 231 0.13 -6.45 5.57
N ASN A 232 1.27 -5.84 5.23
CA ASN A 232 2.46 -5.81 6.07
C ASN A 232 3.34 -4.61 5.73
N LEU A 233 3.91 -4.01 6.77
CA LEU A 233 4.91 -2.97 6.69
C LEU A 233 5.96 -3.19 7.77
N THR A 234 7.24 -3.04 7.44
CA THR A 234 8.31 -2.93 8.44
C THR A 234 9.24 -1.79 8.07
N VAL A 235 9.73 -1.04 9.03
CA VAL A 235 10.82 -0.08 8.87
C VAL A 235 11.87 -0.38 9.92
N SER A 236 13.12 -0.58 9.48
CA SER A 236 14.26 -0.90 10.33
C SER A 236 15.41 0.05 10.04
N SER A 237 16.04 0.58 11.09
CA SER A 237 17.18 1.49 11.01
C SER A 237 18.25 1.09 12.02
N SER A 238 19.51 1.19 11.65
CA SER A 238 20.66 0.97 12.55
C SER A 238 21.77 1.98 12.30
#